data_2e5aee91c059c898eccae59522e5ca01
#
_entry.id   2e5aee91c059c898eccae59522e5ca01
#
_cell.length_a   1.000
_cell.length_b   1.000
_cell.length_c   1.000
_cell.angle_alpha   90.00
_cell.angle_beta   90.00
_cell.angle_gamma   90.00
#
_symmetry.space_group_name_H-M   'P 1'
#
loop_
_entity.id
_entity.type
_entity.pdbx_description
1 polymer ?
#
loop_
_entity_poly.entity_id
_entity_poly.type
_entity_poly.pdbx_seq_one_letter_code
_entity_poly.pdbx_strand_id
1 'polypeptide(L)'
;MQMAGIAENSLRIQEVETHNIMTKSSLPVGGYSVNPYVGCTHGCRYCYASFMKRFTGHREPWGTFLDVKHWPPIRNAKKYAGQRVVIGSVTDGYLPQEAQFCNTRKLLEQLLGSGAEILICTKSDLVLRDLDLLSQMERVTVSWSINTLDEGFRADMDKAVSIERRIAAMKQVYDAGIRTVCFISPLFPGITDFEAIFQRVKDQCDLVWLENLNLRGGFKQNILDYIAEKYPHLLPLYHAIYNRGDRSYFRGLEAQAKRLAGENNCPFVDNELPYGRAEPGHPVLVDYFYHEEIRGSENSGQRRQAAE
;
A
#
# COMPACT_ATOMS: atom_id res chain seq x y z
N MET A 1 -8.70 -31.48 -33.59
CA MET A 1 -7.80 -30.85 -32.60
C MET A 1 -8.66 -29.98 -31.70
N GLN A 2 -9.03 -30.51 -30.55
CA GLN A 2 -9.88 -29.82 -29.59
C GLN A 2 -9.07 -28.70 -28.93
N MET A 3 -9.55 -27.47 -29.06
CA MET A 3 -9.05 -26.36 -28.27
C MET A 3 -9.42 -26.61 -26.80
N ALA A 4 -8.44 -26.89 -25.97
CA ALA A 4 -8.61 -26.97 -24.54
C ALA A 4 -9.04 -25.59 -24.05
N GLY A 5 -10.28 -25.49 -23.59
CA GLY A 5 -10.81 -24.30 -22.96
C GLY A 5 -9.93 -23.92 -21.77
N ILE A 6 -9.44 -22.68 -21.75
CA ILE A 6 -8.82 -22.08 -20.59
C ILE A 6 -9.94 -22.01 -19.55
N ALA A 7 -9.89 -22.88 -18.55
CA ALA A 7 -10.78 -22.80 -17.40
C ALA A 7 -10.60 -21.40 -16.80
N GLU A 8 -11.66 -20.59 -16.81
CA GLU A 8 -11.71 -19.38 -16.00
C GLU A 8 -11.29 -19.76 -14.59
N ASN A 9 -10.18 -19.23 -14.11
CA ASN A 9 -9.67 -19.46 -12.76
C ASN A 9 -10.70 -18.87 -11.79
N SER A 10 -11.69 -19.69 -11.38
CA SER A 10 -12.67 -19.29 -10.38
C SER A 10 -11.94 -18.92 -9.10
N LEU A 11 -12.28 -17.77 -8.51
CA LEU A 11 -11.72 -17.33 -7.23
C LEU A 11 -12.03 -18.40 -6.16
N ARG A 12 -10.98 -18.94 -5.54
CA ARG A 12 -11.13 -19.87 -4.41
C ARG A 12 -11.20 -19.08 -3.10
N ILE A 13 -12.31 -19.19 -2.40
CA ILE A 13 -12.48 -18.59 -1.06
C ILE A 13 -12.59 -19.71 -0.04
N GLN A 14 -11.87 -19.57 1.07
CA GLN A 14 -12.01 -20.45 2.23
C GLN A 14 -11.95 -19.63 3.52
N GLU A 15 -12.61 -20.13 4.57
CA GLU A 15 -12.58 -19.53 5.89
C GLU A 15 -11.55 -20.25 6.76
N VAL A 16 -10.74 -19.49 7.51
CA VAL A 16 -9.65 -20.02 8.31
C VAL A 16 -9.64 -19.41 9.72
N GLU A 17 -9.47 -20.25 10.72
CA GLU A 17 -9.32 -19.80 12.10
C GLU A 17 -7.90 -19.33 12.39
N THR A 18 -7.75 -18.26 13.16
CA THR A 18 -6.48 -17.77 13.65
C THR A 18 -6.56 -17.40 15.13
N HIS A 19 -5.52 -17.69 15.88
CA HIS A 19 -5.48 -17.40 17.32
C HIS A 19 -5.34 -15.91 17.63
N ASN A 20 -4.76 -15.14 16.72
CA ASN A 20 -4.53 -13.71 16.90
C ASN A 20 -4.44 -13.01 15.55
N ILE A 21 -5.12 -11.87 15.43
CA ILE A 21 -5.06 -11.04 14.22
C ILE A 21 -3.92 -10.01 14.29
N MET A 22 -3.48 -9.64 15.50
CA MET A 22 -2.45 -8.63 15.74
C MET A 22 -1.06 -9.28 15.69
N THR A 23 -0.32 -9.08 14.61
CA THR A 23 1.03 -9.62 14.41
C THR A 23 2.06 -8.50 14.53
N LYS A 24 3.12 -8.68 15.32
CA LYS A 24 4.24 -7.72 15.36
C LYS A 24 4.80 -7.54 13.95
N SER A 25 4.96 -6.28 13.55
CA SER A 25 5.45 -5.92 12.23
C SER A 25 6.98 -5.95 12.20
N SER A 26 7.54 -6.47 11.11
CA SER A 26 8.95 -6.28 10.74
C SER A 26 9.11 -5.23 9.63
N LEU A 27 8.02 -4.53 9.28
CA LEU A 27 8.07 -3.45 8.30
C LEU A 27 8.77 -2.22 8.91
N PRO A 28 9.39 -1.36 8.07
CA PRO A 28 10.03 -0.13 8.54
C PRO A 28 9.11 0.79 9.37
N VAL A 29 7.83 0.77 9.06
CA VAL A 29 6.80 1.53 9.82
C VAL A 29 6.60 1.02 11.25
N GLY A 30 7.12 -0.16 11.64
CA GLY A 30 7.06 -0.71 12.99
C GLY A 30 5.67 -1.13 13.45
N GLY A 31 5.51 -1.37 14.76
CA GLY A 31 4.22 -1.65 15.39
C GLY A 31 3.64 -3.03 15.06
N TYR A 32 2.38 -3.06 14.63
CA TYR A 32 1.64 -4.28 14.29
C TYR A 32 1.17 -4.26 12.84
N SER A 33 1.28 -5.40 12.18
CA SER A 33 0.71 -5.65 10.86
C SER A 33 -0.55 -6.50 11.01
N VAL A 34 -1.65 -6.04 10.44
CA VAL A 34 -2.95 -6.67 10.59
C VAL A 34 -3.58 -6.86 9.22
N ASN A 35 -3.83 -8.11 8.87
CA ASN A 35 -4.40 -8.46 7.57
C ASN A 35 -5.57 -9.44 7.79
N PRO A 36 -6.83 -8.96 7.66
CA PRO A 36 -8.04 -9.78 7.86
C PRO A 36 -8.18 -10.95 6.88
N TYR A 37 -7.38 -10.92 5.82
CA TYR A 37 -7.37 -11.90 4.74
C TYR A 37 -5.96 -12.43 4.47
N VAL A 38 -5.85 -13.56 3.76
CA VAL A 38 -4.64 -14.01 3.06
C VAL A 38 -4.97 -14.16 1.58
N GLY A 39 -4.07 -13.68 0.71
CA GLY A 39 -4.39 -13.47 -0.70
C GLY A 39 -4.97 -12.07 -0.93
N CYS A 40 -5.02 -11.65 -2.20
CA CYS A 40 -5.52 -10.33 -2.57
C CYS A 40 -6.11 -10.37 -3.98
N THR A 41 -7.43 -10.22 -4.10
CA THR A 41 -8.14 -10.33 -5.38
C THR A 41 -7.91 -9.15 -6.32
N HIS A 42 -7.27 -8.07 -5.86
CA HIS A 42 -6.77 -7.03 -6.76
C HIS A 42 -5.71 -7.55 -7.73
N GLY A 43 -5.00 -8.63 -7.41
CA GLY A 43 -4.13 -9.36 -8.31
C GLY A 43 -3.04 -8.51 -8.97
N CYS A 44 -2.51 -7.50 -8.28
CA CYS A 44 -1.50 -6.59 -8.83
C CYS A 44 -0.30 -7.35 -9.38
N ARG A 45 0.11 -7.06 -10.62
CA ARG A 45 1.27 -7.71 -11.27
C ARG A 45 2.59 -7.44 -10.57
N TYR A 46 2.70 -6.30 -9.87
CA TYR A 46 3.87 -5.86 -9.12
C TYR A 46 3.82 -6.21 -7.63
N CYS A 47 2.86 -7.05 -7.21
CA CYS A 47 2.61 -7.29 -5.79
C CYS A 47 3.78 -8.02 -5.12
N TYR A 48 4.48 -7.33 -4.23
CA TYR A 48 5.52 -7.95 -3.42
C TYR A 48 4.98 -9.02 -2.48
N ALA A 49 3.72 -8.84 -2.01
CA ALA A 49 3.08 -9.75 -1.06
C ALA A 49 2.76 -11.14 -1.65
N SER A 50 2.96 -11.35 -2.96
CA SER A 50 2.85 -12.67 -3.60
C SER A 50 3.76 -13.72 -2.94
N PHE A 51 4.84 -13.32 -2.24
CA PHE A 51 5.68 -14.22 -1.45
C PHE A 51 4.91 -14.91 -0.31
N MET A 52 3.81 -14.32 0.17
CA MET A 52 2.99 -14.89 1.24
C MET A 52 2.40 -16.24 0.86
N LYS A 53 2.22 -16.50 -0.43
CA LYS A 53 1.74 -17.79 -0.92
C LYS A 53 2.55 -18.98 -0.39
N ARG A 54 3.86 -18.85 -0.19
CA ARG A 54 4.72 -19.90 0.35
C ARG A 54 4.40 -20.31 1.79
N PHE A 55 3.67 -19.47 2.54
CA PHE A 55 3.24 -19.75 3.91
C PHE A 55 1.80 -20.27 3.99
N THR A 56 1.18 -20.53 2.85
CA THR A 56 -0.17 -21.07 2.71
C THR A 56 -0.09 -22.44 2.02
N GLY A 57 -1.14 -23.23 2.08
CA GLY A 57 -1.26 -24.48 1.30
C GLY A 57 -1.68 -24.26 -0.16
N HIS A 58 -1.81 -23.03 -0.61
CA HIS A 58 -2.34 -22.70 -1.93
C HIS A 58 -1.36 -23.02 -3.06
N ARG A 59 -1.88 -23.67 -4.09
CA ARG A 59 -1.20 -23.89 -5.37
C ARG A 59 -1.64 -22.90 -6.44
N GLU A 60 -2.80 -22.29 -6.26
CA GLU A 60 -3.42 -21.31 -7.15
C GLU A 60 -2.52 -20.09 -7.32
N PRO A 61 -2.54 -19.39 -8.47
CA PRO A 61 -1.83 -18.14 -8.66
C PRO A 61 -2.24 -17.08 -7.63
N TRP A 62 -1.31 -16.18 -7.27
CA TRP A 62 -1.64 -15.01 -6.45
C TRP A 62 -2.71 -14.18 -7.13
N GLY A 63 -3.73 -13.78 -6.37
CA GLY A 63 -4.89 -13.04 -6.91
C GLY A 63 -6.10 -13.92 -7.26
N THR A 64 -5.98 -15.25 -7.16
CA THR A 64 -7.08 -16.19 -7.47
C THR A 64 -7.54 -17.01 -6.28
N PHE A 65 -7.04 -16.72 -5.08
CA PHE A 65 -7.52 -17.29 -3.82
C PHE A 65 -7.65 -16.22 -2.74
N LEU A 66 -8.49 -16.48 -1.75
CA LEU A 66 -8.71 -15.62 -0.59
C LEU A 66 -9.06 -16.48 0.63
N ASP A 67 -8.23 -16.41 1.68
CA ASP A 67 -8.57 -16.96 2.99
C ASP A 67 -9.18 -15.85 3.84
N VAL A 68 -10.38 -16.06 4.32
CA VAL A 68 -11.12 -15.18 5.22
C VAL A 68 -10.79 -15.59 6.64
N LYS A 69 -10.09 -14.73 7.39
CA LYS A 69 -9.67 -15.05 8.75
C LYS A 69 -10.78 -14.84 9.76
N HIS A 70 -10.94 -15.80 10.66
CA HIS A 70 -11.70 -15.66 11.89
C HIS A 70 -10.76 -15.63 13.08
N TRP A 71 -11.00 -14.72 14.02
CA TRP A 71 -10.20 -14.55 15.22
C TRP A 71 -11.07 -14.27 16.44
N PRO A 72 -10.60 -14.65 17.67
CA PRO A 72 -11.30 -14.32 18.90
C PRO A 72 -11.27 -12.80 19.15
N PRO A 73 -12.25 -12.25 19.87
CA PRO A 73 -12.28 -10.82 20.21
C PRO A 73 -10.98 -10.34 20.86
N ILE A 74 -10.55 -9.12 20.51
CA ILE A 74 -9.39 -8.45 21.12
C ILE A 74 -9.78 -8.04 22.55
N ARG A 75 -9.41 -8.85 23.57
CA ARG A 75 -9.85 -8.67 24.96
C ARG A 75 -9.37 -7.38 25.62
N ASN A 76 -8.21 -6.84 25.21
CA ASN A 76 -7.64 -5.62 25.76
C ASN A 76 -7.03 -4.79 24.63
N ALA A 77 -7.87 -4.01 23.95
CA ALA A 77 -7.43 -3.15 22.86
C ALA A 77 -6.54 -1.99 23.34
N LYS A 78 -6.72 -1.53 24.59
CA LYS A 78 -5.93 -0.42 25.16
C LYS A 78 -4.43 -0.74 25.31
N LYS A 79 -4.02 -2.02 25.27
CA LYS A 79 -2.59 -2.37 25.24
C LYS A 79 -1.88 -1.91 23.96
N TYR A 80 -2.64 -1.52 22.94
CA TYR A 80 -2.12 -0.98 21.68
C TYR A 80 -2.09 0.55 21.66
N ALA A 81 -2.45 1.24 22.76
CA ALA A 81 -2.38 2.69 22.84
C ALA A 81 -0.97 3.20 22.47
N GLY A 82 -0.92 4.18 21.57
CA GLY A 82 0.34 4.71 21.02
C GLY A 82 1.13 3.73 20.13
N GLN A 83 0.63 2.51 19.91
CA GLN A 83 1.26 1.57 19.00
C GLN A 83 0.71 1.76 17.58
N ARG A 84 1.58 1.61 16.61
CA ARG A 84 1.19 1.66 15.19
C ARG A 84 0.54 0.34 14.76
N VAL A 85 -0.59 0.43 14.10
CA VAL A 85 -1.36 -0.71 13.57
C VAL A 85 -1.57 -0.47 12.08
N VAL A 86 -0.88 -1.24 11.24
CA VAL A 86 -0.98 -1.16 9.79
C VAL A 86 -1.94 -2.23 9.27
N ILE A 87 -3.06 -1.81 8.71
CA ILE A 87 -4.05 -2.68 8.07
C ILE A 87 -3.80 -2.66 6.55
N GLY A 88 -3.68 -3.85 5.95
CA GLY A 88 -3.51 -3.95 4.51
C GLY A 88 -2.06 -3.96 4.03
N SER A 89 -1.10 -4.39 4.86
CA SER A 89 0.32 -4.46 4.49
C SER A 89 0.66 -5.54 3.46
N VAL A 90 -0.03 -6.68 3.46
CA VAL A 90 0.21 -7.80 2.52
C VAL A 90 -1.06 -8.29 1.80
N THR A 91 -2.19 -7.65 2.06
CA THR A 91 -3.47 -7.80 1.37
C THR A 91 -4.18 -6.45 1.41
N ASP A 92 -5.22 -6.24 0.63
CA ASP A 92 -6.10 -5.09 0.84
C ASP A 92 -7.21 -5.45 1.83
N GLY A 93 -7.43 -4.64 2.87
CA GLY A 93 -8.50 -4.85 3.83
C GLY A 93 -9.89 -4.58 3.25
N TYR A 94 -9.97 -3.85 2.14
CA TYR A 94 -11.21 -3.47 1.48
C TYR A 94 -11.36 -4.08 0.08
N LEU A 95 -10.97 -5.34 -0.05
CA LEU A 95 -11.28 -6.17 -1.22
C LEU A 95 -12.78 -6.18 -1.50
N PRO A 96 -13.25 -6.44 -2.73
CA PRO A 96 -14.67 -6.59 -3.03
C PRO A 96 -15.40 -7.56 -2.07
N GLN A 97 -14.73 -8.62 -1.62
CA GLN A 97 -15.26 -9.61 -0.69
C GLN A 97 -15.49 -9.06 0.71
N GLU A 98 -14.81 -7.98 1.10
CA GLU A 98 -15.04 -7.30 2.38
C GLU A 98 -16.48 -6.74 2.49
N ALA A 99 -17.16 -6.46 1.37
CA ALA A 99 -18.57 -6.08 1.36
C ALA A 99 -19.47 -7.17 1.98
N GLN A 100 -19.08 -8.44 1.85
CA GLN A 100 -19.79 -9.59 2.38
C GLN A 100 -19.31 -9.98 3.78
N PHE A 101 -17.99 -10.10 3.97
CA PHE A 101 -17.40 -10.67 5.19
C PHE A 101 -17.26 -9.67 6.34
N CYS A 102 -17.18 -8.38 6.05
CA CYS A 102 -17.09 -7.28 7.03
C CYS A 102 -15.94 -7.44 8.06
N ASN A 103 -14.86 -8.12 7.70
CA ASN A 103 -13.78 -8.43 8.62
C ASN A 103 -12.94 -7.21 9.00
N THR A 104 -12.72 -6.27 8.06
CA THR A 104 -12.04 -5.01 8.36
C THR A 104 -12.92 -4.15 9.26
N ARG A 105 -14.22 -4.06 8.99
CA ARG A 105 -15.17 -3.37 9.87
C ARG A 105 -15.15 -3.94 11.29
N LYS A 106 -15.28 -5.27 11.43
CA LYS A 106 -15.19 -5.99 12.71
C LYS A 106 -13.88 -5.68 13.47
N LEU A 107 -12.77 -5.58 12.74
CA LEU A 107 -11.47 -5.22 13.32
C LEU A 107 -11.48 -3.79 13.84
N LEU A 108 -11.99 -2.83 13.06
CA LEU A 108 -12.09 -1.42 13.45
C LEU A 108 -12.98 -1.26 14.69
N GLU A 109 -14.13 -1.94 14.76
CA GLU A 109 -15.01 -1.96 15.94
C GLU A 109 -14.26 -2.44 17.20
N GLN A 110 -13.42 -3.47 17.07
CA GLN A 110 -12.61 -3.96 18.19
C GLN A 110 -11.46 -3.04 18.60
N LEU A 111 -10.99 -2.17 17.71
CA LEU A 111 -9.93 -1.20 17.96
C LEU A 111 -10.47 0.19 18.34
N LEU A 112 -11.78 0.40 18.33
CA LEU A 112 -12.38 1.66 18.72
C LEU A 112 -12.03 1.98 20.19
N GLY A 113 -11.59 3.21 20.47
CA GLY A 113 -11.15 3.63 21.80
C GLY A 113 -9.85 2.97 22.31
N SER A 114 -9.12 2.27 21.46
CA SER A 114 -7.82 1.65 21.83
C SER A 114 -6.70 2.67 22.05
N GLY A 115 -6.77 3.85 21.41
CA GLY A 115 -5.67 4.82 21.34
C GLY A 115 -4.51 4.38 20.44
N ALA A 116 -4.71 3.34 19.61
CA ALA A 116 -3.74 2.92 18.61
C ALA A 116 -3.62 3.93 17.45
N GLU A 117 -2.46 3.98 16.80
CA GLU A 117 -2.22 4.73 15.57
C GLU A 117 -2.52 3.83 14.38
N ILE A 118 -3.68 4.02 13.75
CA ILE A 118 -4.16 3.14 12.70
C ILE A 118 -3.79 3.71 11.34
N LEU A 119 -3.07 2.93 10.53
CA LEU A 119 -2.82 3.20 9.12
C LEU A 119 -3.51 2.13 8.27
N ILE A 120 -4.43 2.56 7.43
CA ILE A 120 -5.13 1.69 6.48
C ILE A 120 -4.54 1.92 5.09
N CYS A 121 -4.03 0.86 4.45
CA CYS A 121 -3.55 0.90 3.08
C CYS A 121 -4.55 0.21 2.15
N THR A 122 -5.05 0.92 1.14
CA THR A 122 -6.09 0.38 0.25
C THR A 122 -5.98 0.91 -1.19
N LYS A 123 -6.62 0.20 -2.12
CA LYS A 123 -6.93 0.63 -3.50
C LYS A 123 -8.44 0.73 -3.74
N SER A 124 -9.24 0.67 -2.66
CA SER A 124 -10.68 0.53 -2.73
C SER A 124 -11.40 1.80 -2.24
N ASP A 125 -12.57 2.06 -2.79
CA ASP A 125 -13.50 3.05 -2.27
C ASP A 125 -14.49 2.46 -1.23
N LEU A 126 -14.47 1.13 -1.03
CA LEU A 126 -15.30 0.45 -0.03
C LEU A 126 -15.01 0.92 1.41
N VAL A 127 -13.85 1.51 1.66
CA VAL A 127 -13.50 2.11 2.96
C VAL A 127 -14.51 3.18 3.39
N LEU A 128 -15.22 3.83 2.46
CA LEU A 128 -16.27 4.81 2.74
C LEU A 128 -17.44 4.21 3.54
N ARG A 129 -17.69 2.90 3.43
CA ARG A 129 -18.68 2.17 4.25
C ARG A 129 -18.44 2.36 5.75
N ASP A 130 -17.17 2.44 6.14
CA ASP A 130 -16.72 2.46 7.53
C ASP A 130 -16.37 3.87 8.03
N LEU A 131 -16.75 4.92 7.29
CA LEU A 131 -16.49 6.31 7.65
C LEU A 131 -17.08 6.68 9.03
N ASP A 132 -18.20 6.06 9.41
CA ASP A 132 -18.81 6.18 10.73
C ASP A 132 -17.89 5.75 11.88
N LEU A 133 -17.11 4.69 11.70
CA LEU A 133 -16.11 4.21 12.68
C LEU A 133 -14.83 5.05 12.61
N LEU A 134 -14.36 5.34 11.41
CA LEU A 134 -13.11 6.09 11.20
C LEU A 134 -13.23 7.49 11.82
N SER A 135 -14.38 8.14 11.72
CA SER A 135 -14.63 9.47 12.31
C SER A 135 -14.60 9.47 13.85
N GLN A 136 -14.77 8.33 14.49
CA GLN A 136 -14.69 8.17 15.94
C GLN A 136 -13.27 7.87 16.44
N MET A 137 -12.32 7.60 15.54
CA MET A 137 -10.94 7.28 15.88
C MET A 137 -10.09 8.55 15.91
N GLU A 138 -9.34 8.77 17.00
CA GLU A 138 -8.50 9.97 17.16
C GLU A 138 -7.25 9.94 16.26
N ARG A 139 -6.71 8.76 16.01
CA ARG A 139 -5.42 8.56 15.33
C ARG A 139 -5.54 7.55 14.21
N VAL A 140 -6.27 7.91 13.18
CA VAL A 140 -6.44 7.09 11.96
C VAL A 140 -5.96 7.85 10.74
N THR A 141 -5.32 7.13 9.85
CA THR A 141 -4.86 7.60 8.53
C THR A 141 -5.29 6.58 7.49
N VAL A 142 -5.86 7.06 6.40
CA VAL A 142 -6.19 6.20 5.25
C VAL A 142 -5.30 6.55 4.07
N SER A 143 -4.63 5.55 3.52
CA SER A 143 -3.65 5.68 2.45
C SER A 143 -4.13 4.95 1.20
N TRP A 144 -4.31 5.70 0.10
CA TRP A 144 -4.66 5.12 -1.20
C TRP A 144 -3.44 4.98 -2.10
N SER A 145 -3.23 3.77 -2.63
CA SER A 145 -2.25 3.58 -3.71
C SER A 145 -2.79 4.14 -5.03
N ILE A 146 -2.16 5.22 -5.50
CA ILE A 146 -2.46 5.91 -6.77
C ILE A 146 -1.13 6.14 -7.48
N ASN A 147 -0.76 5.27 -8.41
CA ASN A 147 0.56 5.27 -9.04
C ASN A 147 0.53 5.64 -10.53
N THR A 148 -0.62 6.01 -11.04
CA THR A 148 -0.84 6.49 -12.41
C THR A 148 -2.17 7.25 -12.49
N LEU A 149 -2.33 8.09 -13.49
CA LEU A 149 -3.62 8.64 -13.93
C LEU A 149 -4.12 7.95 -15.21
N ASP A 150 -3.34 7.05 -15.80
CA ASP A 150 -3.69 6.28 -17.00
C ASP A 150 -4.47 5.02 -16.58
N GLU A 151 -5.76 4.98 -16.91
CA GLU A 151 -6.63 3.82 -16.63
C GLU A 151 -6.26 2.58 -17.45
N GLY A 152 -5.66 2.74 -18.63
CA GLY A 152 -5.16 1.61 -19.42
C GLY A 152 -4.01 0.91 -18.69
N PHE A 153 -3.01 1.69 -18.26
CA PHE A 153 -1.91 1.16 -17.46
C PHE A 153 -2.40 0.57 -16.13
N ARG A 154 -3.33 1.27 -15.43
CA ARG A 154 -3.93 0.75 -14.20
C ARG A 154 -4.59 -0.61 -14.43
N ALA A 155 -5.41 -0.76 -15.50
CA ALA A 155 -6.11 -2.01 -15.82
C ALA A 155 -5.15 -3.16 -16.16
N ASP A 156 -4.00 -2.86 -16.76
CA ASP A 156 -2.94 -3.85 -16.99
C ASP A 156 -2.25 -4.27 -15.68
N MET A 157 -2.20 -3.39 -14.69
CA MET A 157 -1.44 -3.59 -13.44
C MET A 157 -2.25 -4.18 -12.30
N ASP A 158 -3.52 -3.81 -12.12
CA ASP A 158 -4.37 -4.32 -11.03
C ASP A 158 -5.86 -4.37 -11.40
N LYS A 159 -6.64 -5.14 -10.64
CA LYS A 159 -8.09 -5.31 -10.79
C LYS A 159 -8.89 -4.49 -9.76
N ALA A 160 -8.26 -3.54 -9.07
CA ALA A 160 -8.95 -2.69 -8.12
C ALA A 160 -9.83 -1.65 -8.82
N VAL A 161 -10.51 -0.81 -8.05
CA VAL A 161 -11.37 0.23 -8.61
C VAL A 161 -10.55 1.25 -9.41
N SER A 162 -11.21 2.00 -10.29
CA SER A 162 -10.58 3.03 -11.14
C SER A 162 -9.84 4.09 -10.31
N ILE A 163 -8.88 4.77 -10.91
CA ILE A 163 -8.12 5.83 -10.25
C ILE A 163 -9.05 6.96 -9.80
N GLU A 164 -10.03 7.35 -10.61
CA GLU A 164 -10.99 8.39 -10.24
C GLU A 164 -11.83 7.99 -9.01
N ARG A 165 -12.23 6.72 -8.89
CA ARG A 165 -12.92 6.24 -7.68
C ARG A 165 -12.02 6.29 -6.44
N ARG A 166 -10.71 5.95 -6.58
CA ARG A 166 -9.74 6.06 -5.47
C ARG A 166 -9.58 7.52 -5.02
N ILE A 167 -9.40 8.44 -5.98
CA ILE A 167 -9.27 9.88 -5.70
C ILE A 167 -10.54 10.44 -5.07
N ALA A 168 -11.71 10.09 -5.60
CA ALA A 168 -13.00 10.54 -5.05
C ALA A 168 -13.24 10.03 -3.62
N ALA A 169 -12.85 8.78 -3.33
CA ALA A 169 -12.94 8.22 -1.99
C ALA A 169 -11.97 8.91 -1.02
N MET A 170 -10.73 9.14 -1.44
CA MET A 170 -9.73 9.88 -0.66
C MET A 170 -10.24 11.27 -0.30
N LYS A 171 -10.80 12.00 -1.27
CA LYS A 171 -11.38 13.31 -1.02
C LYS A 171 -12.51 13.28 0.02
N GLN A 172 -13.43 12.31 -0.06
CA GLN A 172 -14.53 12.22 0.91
C GLN A 172 -14.03 11.98 2.33
N VAL A 173 -12.99 11.17 2.50
CA VAL A 173 -12.37 10.92 3.80
C VAL A 173 -11.62 12.15 4.30
N TYR A 174 -10.93 12.87 3.41
CA TYR A 174 -10.27 14.15 3.69
C TYR A 174 -11.29 15.22 4.15
N ASP A 175 -12.40 15.38 3.40
CA ASP A 175 -13.47 16.32 3.73
C ASP A 175 -14.15 15.99 5.09
N ALA A 176 -14.10 14.72 5.51
CA ALA A 176 -14.56 14.29 6.85
C ALA A 176 -13.54 14.60 7.97
N GLY A 177 -12.43 15.26 7.67
CA GLY A 177 -11.39 15.62 8.61
C GLY A 177 -10.53 14.43 9.10
N ILE A 178 -10.53 13.33 8.34
CA ILE A 178 -9.68 12.18 8.60
C ILE A 178 -8.41 12.31 7.75
N ARG A 179 -7.26 12.04 8.36
CA ARG A 179 -5.98 12.16 7.66
C ARG A 179 -5.88 11.18 6.49
N THR A 180 -5.46 11.71 5.36
CA THR A 180 -5.37 10.96 4.09
C THR A 180 -3.98 11.03 3.48
N VAL A 181 -3.61 9.95 2.81
CA VAL A 181 -2.34 9.83 2.08
C VAL A 181 -2.61 9.40 0.64
N CYS A 182 -2.10 10.16 -0.30
CA CYS A 182 -1.91 9.68 -1.67
C CYS A 182 -0.57 8.94 -1.73
N PHE A 183 -0.61 7.62 -1.76
CA PHE A 183 0.57 6.77 -1.82
C PHE A 183 0.89 6.43 -3.27
N ILE A 184 1.87 7.15 -3.85
CA ILE A 184 2.34 6.91 -5.21
C ILE A 184 3.30 5.71 -5.18
N SER A 185 2.72 4.51 -5.05
CA SER A 185 3.43 3.25 -4.89
C SER A 185 2.83 2.14 -5.75
N PRO A 186 3.71 1.46 -6.51
CA PRO A 186 5.10 1.83 -6.76
C PRO A 186 5.23 2.85 -7.91
N LEU A 187 6.29 3.67 -7.85
CA LEU A 187 6.73 4.50 -8.98
C LEU A 187 7.36 3.62 -10.07
N PHE A 188 6.73 3.58 -11.23
CA PHE A 188 7.27 2.91 -12.41
C PHE A 188 8.18 3.84 -13.20
N PRO A 189 9.49 3.53 -13.34
CA PRO A 189 10.44 4.38 -14.04
C PRO A 189 9.99 4.71 -15.47
N GLY A 190 9.91 6.02 -15.78
CA GLY A 190 9.51 6.53 -17.09
C GLY A 190 8.01 6.39 -17.44
N ILE A 191 7.18 5.86 -16.53
CA ILE A 191 5.73 5.66 -16.74
C ILE A 191 4.90 6.46 -15.74
N THR A 192 5.23 6.39 -14.44
CA THR A 192 4.51 7.15 -13.42
C THR A 192 4.85 8.63 -13.53
N ASP A 193 3.89 9.44 -13.91
CA ASP A 193 3.95 10.91 -13.85
C ASP A 193 3.49 11.37 -12.44
N PHE A 194 4.45 11.41 -11.51
CA PHE A 194 4.13 11.77 -10.13
C PHE A 194 3.82 13.27 -9.98
N GLU A 195 4.32 14.13 -10.87
CA GLU A 195 4.00 15.56 -10.86
C GLU A 195 2.52 15.78 -11.23
N ALA A 196 2.03 15.10 -12.27
CA ALA A 196 0.61 15.14 -12.63
C ALA A 196 -0.28 14.60 -11.52
N ILE A 197 0.11 13.48 -10.87
CA ILE A 197 -0.62 12.92 -9.73
C ILE A 197 -0.64 13.94 -8.59
N PHE A 198 0.49 14.52 -8.22
CA PHE A 198 0.61 15.55 -7.18
C PHE A 198 -0.34 16.72 -7.45
N GLN A 199 -0.29 17.30 -8.64
CA GLN A 199 -1.18 18.42 -8.99
C GLN A 199 -2.67 18.04 -8.92
N ARG A 200 -3.02 16.78 -9.20
CA ARG A 200 -4.40 16.28 -9.14
C ARG A 200 -4.92 16.13 -7.71
N VAL A 201 -4.02 15.88 -6.72
CA VAL A 201 -4.44 15.47 -5.36
C VAL A 201 -4.02 16.41 -4.24
N LYS A 202 -3.11 17.35 -4.47
CA LYS A 202 -2.49 18.19 -3.43
C LYS A 202 -3.48 18.97 -2.55
N ASP A 203 -4.67 19.29 -3.07
CA ASP A 203 -5.70 20.04 -2.36
C ASP A 203 -6.76 19.12 -1.72
N GLN A 204 -6.52 17.82 -1.69
CA GLN A 204 -7.48 16.82 -1.21
C GLN A 204 -6.82 15.61 -0.53
N CYS A 205 -5.61 15.79 -0.04
CA CYS A 205 -4.93 14.85 0.86
C CYS A 205 -3.91 15.59 1.73
N ASP A 206 -3.48 14.94 2.81
CA ASP A 206 -2.55 15.53 3.79
C ASP A 206 -1.09 15.20 3.48
N LEU A 207 -0.85 14.09 2.79
CA LEU A 207 0.48 13.63 2.42
C LEU A 207 0.47 13.01 1.03
N VAL A 208 1.41 13.41 0.20
CA VAL A 208 1.81 12.67 -1.01
C VAL A 208 3.08 11.91 -0.69
N TRP A 209 2.96 10.58 -0.63
CA TRP A 209 4.05 9.69 -0.26
C TRP A 209 4.49 8.89 -1.47
N LEU A 210 5.76 9.03 -1.86
CA LEU A 210 6.34 8.39 -3.02
C LEU A 210 7.17 7.18 -2.59
N GLU A 211 7.04 6.07 -3.31
CA GLU A 211 7.82 4.86 -3.09
C GLU A 211 8.31 4.27 -4.41
N ASN A 212 9.60 4.01 -4.51
CA ASN A 212 10.18 3.43 -5.72
C ASN A 212 9.72 1.99 -5.97
N LEU A 213 9.56 1.62 -7.25
CA LEU A 213 9.32 0.23 -7.65
C LEU A 213 10.51 -0.65 -7.26
N ASN A 214 10.25 -1.66 -6.43
CA ASN A 214 11.26 -2.61 -5.93
C ASN A 214 11.05 -3.98 -6.58
N LEU A 215 11.65 -4.21 -7.75
CA LEU A 215 11.53 -5.46 -8.49
C LEU A 215 12.39 -6.57 -7.86
N ARG A 216 11.73 -7.43 -7.07
CA ARG A 216 12.36 -8.61 -6.43
C ARG A 216 11.52 -9.85 -6.63
N GLY A 217 12.17 -11.02 -6.54
CA GLY A 217 11.48 -12.31 -6.59
C GLY A 217 10.73 -12.57 -7.90
N GLY A 218 9.64 -13.33 -7.80
CA GLY A 218 8.96 -13.91 -8.96
C GLY A 218 8.24 -12.92 -9.89
N PHE A 219 7.86 -11.73 -9.40
CA PHE A 219 7.17 -10.75 -10.24
C PHE A 219 8.12 -9.86 -11.07
N LYS A 220 9.43 -9.89 -10.80
CA LYS A 220 10.42 -9.09 -11.54
C LYS A 220 10.36 -9.39 -13.04
N GLN A 221 10.40 -10.67 -13.41
CA GLN A 221 10.38 -11.06 -14.81
C GLN A 221 9.07 -10.66 -15.49
N ASN A 222 7.93 -10.85 -14.82
CA ASN A 222 6.62 -10.47 -15.35
C ASN A 222 6.52 -8.97 -15.67
N ILE A 223 7.15 -8.12 -14.86
CA ILE A 223 7.18 -6.68 -15.12
C ILE A 223 8.15 -6.35 -16.25
N LEU A 224 9.33 -6.98 -16.30
CA LEU A 224 10.28 -6.77 -17.40
C LEU A 224 9.69 -7.20 -18.76
N ASP A 225 8.96 -8.32 -18.79
CA ASP A 225 8.26 -8.80 -19.99
C ASP A 225 7.17 -7.82 -20.43
N TYR A 226 6.41 -7.29 -19.48
CA TYR A 226 5.40 -6.26 -19.75
C TYR A 226 6.04 -4.97 -20.30
N ILE A 227 7.15 -4.51 -19.73
CA ILE A 227 7.88 -3.34 -20.24
C ILE A 227 8.44 -3.61 -21.64
N ALA A 228 8.98 -4.80 -21.90
CA ALA A 228 9.47 -5.17 -23.24
C ALA A 228 8.35 -5.17 -24.29
N GLU A 229 7.15 -5.59 -23.91
CA GLU A 229 5.98 -5.64 -24.81
C GLU A 229 5.37 -4.26 -25.06
N LYS A 230 5.08 -3.51 -23.97
CA LYS A 230 4.29 -2.27 -24.05
C LYS A 230 5.12 -1.00 -24.16
N TYR A 231 6.31 -1.00 -23.58
CA TYR A 231 7.21 0.15 -23.50
C TYR A 231 8.66 -0.22 -23.85
N PRO A 232 8.91 -0.79 -25.06
CA PRO A 232 10.24 -1.32 -25.41
C PRO A 232 11.36 -0.30 -25.33
N HIS A 233 11.06 0.99 -25.53
CA HIS A 233 12.01 2.09 -25.39
C HIS A 233 12.49 2.32 -23.95
N LEU A 234 11.73 1.88 -22.93
CA LEU A 234 12.11 1.96 -21.50
C LEU A 234 12.90 0.74 -21.03
N LEU A 235 12.95 -0.35 -21.78
CA LEU A 235 13.63 -1.57 -21.35
C LEU A 235 15.10 -1.37 -20.98
N PRO A 236 15.90 -0.54 -21.70
CA PRO A 236 17.27 -0.23 -21.31
C PRO A 236 17.36 0.45 -19.91
N LEU A 237 16.42 1.32 -19.57
CA LEU A 237 16.32 1.98 -18.26
C LEU A 237 16.04 0.95 -17.16
N TYR A 238 15.06 0.06 -17.37
CA TYR A 238 14.73 -1.01 -16.41
C TYR A 238 15.91 -1.95 -16.19
N HIS A 239 16.64 -2.32 -17.25
CA HIS A 239 17.86 -3.13 -17.11
C HIS A 239 18.98 -2.37 -16.38
N ALA A 240 19.12 -1.04 -16.59
CA ALA A 240 20.08 -0.26 -15.84
C ALA A 240 19.77 -0.29 -14.34
N ILE A 241 18.54 -0.01 -13.96
CA ILE A 241 18.10 0.05 -12.57
C ILE A 241 18.16 -1.34 -11.91
N TYR A 242 17.46 -2.33 -12.49
CA TYR A 242 17.15 -3.58 -11.78
C TYR A 242 18.14 -4.73 -12.05
N ASN A 243 18.95 -4.66 -13.09
CA ASN A 243 19.94 -5.68 -13.41
C ASN A 243 21.37 -5.18 -13.14
N ARG A 244 21.67 -3.90 -13.37
CA ARG A 244 23.01 -3.32 -13.13
C ARG A 244 23.11 -2.50 -11.84
N GLY A 245 21.98 -2.27 -11.15
CA GLY A 245 21.96 -1.53 -9.88
C GLY A 245 22.18 -0.03 -10.01
N ASP A 246 21.90 0.57 -11.17
CA ASP A 246 22.00 2.01 -11.37
C ASP A 246 20.90 2.74 -10.57
N ARG A 247 21.30 3.59 -9.64
CA ARG A 247 20.41 4.33 -8.75
C ARG A 247 20.21 5.78 -9.16
N SER A 248 20.83 6.22 -10.25
CA SER A 248 20.80 7.62 -10.70
C SER A 248 19.36 8.09 -10.95
N TYR A 249 18.53 7.23 -11.53
CA TYR A 249 17.13 7.53 -11.80
C TYR A 249 16.36 7.89 -10.50
N PHE A 250 16.43 7.06 -9.47
CA PHE A 250 15.69 7.30 -8.22
C PHE A 250 16.24 8.47 -7.40
N ARG A 251 17.55 8.74 -7.46
CA ARG A 251 18.12 9.97 -6.88
C ARG A 251 17.62 11.21 -7.62
N GLY A 252 17.47 11.12 -8.93
CA GLY A 252 16.87 12.19 -9.74
C GLY A 252 15.41 12.44 -9.35
N LEU A 253 14.63 11.38 -9.10
CA LEU A 253 13.24 11.47 -8.63
C LEU A 253 13.14 12.16 -7.27
N GLU A 254 14.01 11.83 -6.32
CA GLU A 254 14.04 12.48 -5.01
C GLU A 254 14.29 13.99 -5.14
N ALA A 255 15.27 14.37 -5.96
CA ALA A 255 15.56 15.78 -6.24
C ALA A 255 14.37 16.50 -6.91
N GLN A 256 13.65 15.81 -7.80
CA GLN A 256 12.44 16.33 -8.44
C GLN A 256 11.30 16.49 -7.43
N ALA A 257 11.09 15.52 -6.54
CA ALA A 257 10.07 15.59 -5.50
C ALA A 257 10.32 16.75 -4.52
N LYS A 258 11.57 16.96 -4.11
CA LYS A 258 11.98 18.10 -3.28
C LYS A 258 11.75 19.44 -3.98
N ARG A 259 12.08 19.55 -5.26
CA ARG A 259 11.82 20.74 -6.07
C ARG A 259 10.32 21.00 -6.18
N LEU A 260 9.52 19.98 -6.53
CA LEU A 260 8.06 20.08 -6.67
C LEU A 260 7.41 20.57 -5.36
N ALA A 261 7.84 20.02 -4.22
CA ALA A 261 7.39 20.46 -2.92
C ALA A 261 7.71 21.94 -2.68
N GLY A 262 8.95 22.38 -2.95
CA GLY A 262 9.36 23.78 -2.80
C GLY A 262 8.59 24.75 -3.71
N GLU A 263 8.38 24.40 -4.98
CA GLU A 263 7.63 25.19 -5.95
C GLU A 263 6.14 25.37 -5.55
N ASN A 264 5.59 24.45 -4.78
CA ASN A 264 4.21 24.50 -4.29
C ASN A 264 4.11 24.94 -2.82
N ASN A 265 5.19 25.39 -2.20
CA ASN A 265 5.27 25.76 -0.77
C ASN A 265 4.81 24.62 0.16
N CYS A 266 5.10 23.36 -0.22
CA CYS A 266 4.80 22.18 0.55
C CYS A 266 6.04 21.72 1.34
N PRO A 267 5.90 21.34 2.63
CA PRO A 267 7.00 20.75 3.37
C PRO A 267 7.40 19.39 2.78
N PHE A 268 8.70 19.20 2.55
CA PHE A 268 9.27 17.86 2.28
C PHE A 268 9.68 17.26 3.63
N VAL A 269 9.09 16.10 3.97
CA VAL A 269 9.35 15.39 5.23
C VAL A 269 10.19 14.15 4.95
N ASP A 270 10.95 13.70 5.95
CA ASP A 270 11.86 12.56 5.79
C ASP A 270 11.33 11.38 6.62
N ASN A 271 10.62 10.48 5.94
CA ASN A 271 10.06 9.24 6.51
C ASN A 271 9.15 9.43 7.74
N GLU A 272 8.56 10.60 7.90
CA GLU A 272 7.61 10.87 8.97
C GLU A 272 6.17 10.77 8.47
N LEU A 273 5.54 9.63 8.73
CA LEU A 273 4.09 9.49 8.50
C LEU A 273 3.33 10.25 9.59
N PRO A 274 2.57 11.30 9.23
CA PRO A 274 1.74 11.98 10.19
C PRO A 274 0.56 11.12 10.60
N TYR A 275 0.23 11.14 11.91
CA TYR A 275 -0.94 10.49 12.48
C TYR A 275 -1.88 11.51 13.12
N GLY A 276 -3.15 11.13 13.25
CA GLY A 276 -4.18 11.97 13.82
C GLY A 276 -4.88 12.86 12.81
N ARG A 277 -5.69 13.79 13.28
CA ARG A 277 -6.41 14.73 12.40
C ARG A 277 -5.46 15.78 11.86
N ALA A 278 -5.62 16.10 10.58
CA ALA A 278 -4.92 17.24 10.00
C ALA A 278 -5.50 18.56 10.54
N GLU A 279 -4.65 19.56 10.73
CA GLU A 279 -5.12 20.91 11.00
C GLU A 279 -5.68 21.52 9.71
N PRO A 280 -6.88 22.14 9.73
CA PRO A 280 -7.44 22.75 8.54
C PRO A 280 -6.50 23.80 7.95
N GLY A 281 -6.28 23.74 6.63
CA GLY A 281 -5.43 24.68 5.92
C GLY A 281 -3.92 24.40 5.98
N HIS A 282 -3.51 23.26 6.54
CA HIS A 282 -2.12 22.82 6.43
C HIS A 282 -1.79 22.49 4.97
N PRO A 283 -0.62 22.90 4.46
CA PRO A 283 -0.16 22.47 3.14
C PRO A 283 0.04 20.96 3.12
N VAL A 284 -0.19 20.32 1.97
CA VAL A 284 0.11 18.91 1.77
C VAL A 284 1.60 18.66 2.03
N LEU A 285 1.90 17.57 2.74
CA LEU A 285 3.26 17.12 2.94
C LEU A 285 3.73 16.29 1.75
N VAL A 286 5.02 16.28 1.47
CA VAL A 286 5.63 15.42 0.46
C VAL A 286 6.73 14.59 1.09
N ASP A 287 6.74 13.27 0.84
CA ASP A 287 7.78 12.35 1.31
C ASP A 287 8.17 11.37 0.20
N TYR A 288 9.42 10.93 0.20
CA TYR A 288 9.93 9.92 -0.70
C TYR A 288 10.66 8.82 0.04
N PHE A 289 10.12 7.61 -0.04
CA PHE A 289 10.65 6.42 0.59
C PHE A 289 11.46 5.58 -0.41
N TYR A 290 12.74 5.37 -0.13
CA TYR A 290 13.62 4.56 -0.95
C TYR A 290 14.08 3.29 -0.22
N HIS A 291 13.52 2.15 -0.61
CA HIS A 291 13.71 0.85 0.06
C HIS A 291 15.15 0.38 0.28
N GLU A 292 16.09 0.76 -0.59
CA GLU A 292 17.44 0.24 -0.51
C GLU A 292 18.32 0.96 0.52
N GLU A 293 18.00 2.19 0.86
CA GLU A 293 18.79 3.01 1.80
C GLU A 293 18.57 2.56 3.24
N ILE A 294 17.36 2.17 3.61
CA ILE A 294 17.04 1.69 4.97
C ILE A 294 17.80 0.41 5.33
N ARG A 295 18.05 -0.50 4.38
CA ARG A 295 18.81 -1.73 4.65
C ARG A 295 20.29 -1.50 4.93
N GLY A 296 20.86 -0.37 4.47
CA GLY A 296 22.24 0.02 4.76
C GLY A 296 22.45 0.53 6.19
N SER A 297 21.44 1.20 6.76
CA SER A 297 21.50 1.77 8.13
C SER A 297 21.19 0.76 9.22
N GLU A 298 20.25 -0.16 9.01
CA GLU A 298 19.88 -1.21 9.99
C GLU A 298 21.00 -2.24 10.20
N ASN A 299 21.72 -2.64 9.13
CA ASN A 299 22.85 -3.57 9.26
C ASN A 299 24.07 -2.97 9.96
N SER A 300 24.21 -1.65 10.04
CA SER A 300 25.29 -0.99 10.79
C SER A 300 24.95 -0.82 12.27
N GLY A 301 23.67 -0.72 12.65
CA GLY A 301 23.21 -0.59 14.02
C GLY A 301 23.17 -1.92 14.80
N GLN A 302 22.65 -2.98 14.16
CA GLN A 302 22.52 -4.29 14.82
C GLN A 302 23.86 -5.03 15.02
N ARG A 303 24.89 -4.76 14.19
CA ARG A 303 26.23 -5.32 14.40
C ARG A 303 27.02 -4.67 15.55
N ARG A 304 26.61 -3.47 16.02
CA ARG A 304 27.24 -2.81 17.17
C ARG A 304 26.63 -3.24 18.52
N GLN A 305 25.38 -3.69 18.56
CA GLN A 305 24.74 -4.19 19.80
C GLN A 305 24.98 -5.67 20.10
N ALA A 306 25.53 -6.43 19.16
CA ALA A 306 25.91 -7.85 19.38
C ALA A 306 27.42 -8.04 19.71
N ALA A 307 28.16 -6.94 19.89
CA ALA A 307 29.60 -6.94 20.20
C ALA A 307 29.94 -6.22 21.51
N GLU A 308 28.93 -5.84 22.32
CA GLU A 308 29.01 -5.43 23.73
C GLU A 308 28.18 -6.39 24.60
#